data_124e3bf2814fd00a22390eaae624d52d
#
_entry.id   124e3bf2814fd00a22390eaae624d52d
#
_cell.length_a   1.000
_cell.length_b   1.000
_cell.length_c   1.000
_cell.angle_alpha   90.00
_cell.angle_beta   90.00
_cell.angle_gamma   90.00
#
_symmetry.space_group_name_H-M   'P 1'
#
loop_
_entity.id
_entity.type
_entity.pdbx_description
1 polymer ?
#
loop_
_entity_poly.entity_id
_entity_poly.type
_entity_poly.pdbx_seq_one_letter_code
_entity_poly.pdbx_strand_id
1 'polypeptide(L)'
;MKYIYLDNASTTFPKAPTVASAMSDYITNRGININRGSYALAYDVEDIIYTTRQRLNSLFNGHDPSHVFFTQNVTMSLNMVIKGLFKAGDHVLISSMEHNAVMRPLTQLLNEDITFDTIPCDTTGSIKLDAIESLIRPNTVAIIINHASNVCGTIQPVKEIGIICKEHNLHFIVDAAQTAGIMPIDVKESQIDALCFTGHKGLLGPQGIGGMILTKEMAQALTPLIAGGTGSFSHLETMPTNMPDAFESGTLNLPCIIGLNEGLAFIESKGMENIHNHELALTEAFLKGLRPIDGINIIGKQNVQDRTAVVSITIDGADAASVAYELESTYHIMTRVGLHCAPRAHQTLGTYPEGTVRFSFGYANTHKDVESALSALHKIVKNTKSVSYTHLR
;
A
#
# COMPACT_ATOMS: atom_id res chain seq x y z
N MET A 1 -15.44 16.72 -21.45
CA MET A 1 -16.02 16.54 -20.09
C MET A 1 -14.91 16.22 -19.11
N LYS A 2 -15.00 16.64 -17.85
CA LYS A 2 -13.98 16.36 -16.84
C LYS A 2 -14.35 15.04 -16.16
N TYR A 3 -13.46 14.05 -16.18
CA TYR A 3 -13.63 12.80 -15.45
C TYR A 3 -13.49 13.03 -13.94
N ILE A 4 -14.23 12.24 -13.16
CA ILE A 4 -14.10 12.13 -11.70
C ILE A 4 -13.29 10.87 -11.42
N TYR A 5 -12.11 11.05 -10.83
CA TYR A 5 -11.20 9.94 -10.52
C TYR A 5 -11.39 9.49 -9.07
N LEU A 6 -11.89 8.28 -8.88
CA LEU A 6 -12.16 7.64 -7.58
C LEU A 6 -11.46 6.28 -7.45
N ASP A 7 -10.26 6.12 -8.05
CA ASP A 7 -9.43 4.92 -7.95
C ASP A 7 -8.04 5.21 -7.34
N ASN A 8 -7.98 6.11 -6.34
CA ASN A 8 -6.73 6.53 -5.70
C ASN A 8 -6.02 5.39 -4.94
N ALA A 9 -6.73 4.36 -4.48
CA ALA A 9 -6.14 3.17 -3.86
C ALA A 9 -5.32 2.30 -4.84
N SER A 10 -5.52 2.46 -6.16
CA SER A 10 -4.67 1.85 -7.18
C SER A 10 -3.43 2.69 -7.46
N THR A 11 -3.61 3.98 -7.69
CA THR A 11 -2.56 5.00 -7.81
C THR A 11 -3.21 6.37 -7.62
N THR A 12 -2.60 7.26 -6.86
CA THR A 12 -3.14 8.61 -6.68
C THR A 12 -3.06 9.42 -7.97
N PHE A 13 -4.15 10.12 -8.30
CA PHE A 13 -4.21 11.07 -9.40
C PHE A 13 -5.12 12.26 -9.06
N PRO A 14 -4.65 13.51 -9.30
CA PRO A 14 -3.33 13.91 -9.80
C PRO A 14 -2.21 13.61 -8.78
N LYS A 15 -0.95 13.61 -9.24
CA LYS A 15 0.23 13.60 -8.37
C LYS A 15 0.41 14.96 -7.70
N ALA A 16 1.27 15.06 -6.69
CA ALA A 16 1.66 16.36 -6.15
C ALA A 16 2.17 17.27 -7.26
N PRO A 17 1.85 18.58 -7.23
CA PRO A 17 1.99 19.47 -8.39
C PRO A 17 3.41 19.55 -8.97
N THR A 18 4.46 19.44 -8.13
CA THR A 18 5.86 19.57 -8.52
C THR A 18 6.50 18.29 -9.03
N VAL A 19 5.86 17.11 -8.84
CA VAL A 19 6.43 15.80 -9.19
C VAL A 19 6.87 15.74 -10.66
N ALA A 20 5.95 16.05 -11.58
CA ALA A 20 6.23 15.91 -13.00
C ALA A 20 7.32 16.90 -13.48
N SER A 21 7.31 18.13 -12.99
CA SER A 21 8.31 19.15 -13.36
C SER A 21 9.70 18.81 -12.84
N ALA A 22 9.82 18.34 -11.60
CA ALA A 22 11.10 17.94 -11.02
C ALA A 22 11.72 16.74 -11.75
N MET A 23 10.91 15.73 -12.08
CA MET A 23 11.35 14.57 -12.88
C MET A 23 11.82 15.01 -14.28
N SER A 24 11.07 15.90 -14.95
CA SER A 24 11.42 16.44 -16.26
C SER A 24 12.69 17.28 -16.22
N ASP A 25 12.84 18.13 -15.19
CA ASP A 25 14.06 18.93 -14.98
C ASP A 25 15.29 18.05 -14.81
N TYR A 26 15.18 16.99 -13.98
CA TYR A 26 16.27 16.04 -13.82
C TYR A 26 16.68 15.42 -15.15
N ILE A 27 15.72 14.86 -15.92
CA ILE A 27 16.01 14.19 -17.19
C ILE A 27 16.61 15.14 -18.22
N THR A 28 16.12 16.39 -18.26
CA THR A 28 16.52 17.37 -19.28
C THR A 28 17.83 18.07 -18.94
N ASN A 29 18.04 18.41 -17.68
CA ASN A 29 19.11 19.34 -17.30
C ASN A 29 20.19 18.73 -16.42
N ARG A 30 19.93 17.57 -15.77
CA ARG A 30 20.87 16.97 -14.82
C ARG A 30 21.31 15.56 -15.20
N GLY A 31 20.45 14.70 -15.72
CA GLY A 31 20.58 13.37 -16.33
C GLY A 31 21.83 12.51 -16.03
N ILE A 32 22.47 12.70 -14.88
CA ILE A 32 23.75 12.10 -14.49
C ILE A 32 23.55 10.91 -13.54
N ASN A 33 24.53 10.03 -13.48
CA ASN A 33 24.57 8.98 -12.47
C ASN A 33 25.31 9.44 -11.21
N ILE A 34 24.97 8.85 -10.07
CA ILE A 34 25.61 9.05 -8.76
C ILE A 34 26.66 7.96 -8.48
N ASN A 35 27.32 8.01 -7.32
CA ASN A 35 28.27 7.04 -6.75
C ASN A 35 29.66 7.01 -7.39
N ARG A 36 29.95 7.67 -8.52
CA ARG A 36 31.27 7.73 -9.14
C ARG A 36 31.64 9.06 -9.78
N GLY A 37 30.75 10.04 -9.76
CA GLY A 37 30.99 11.36 -10.29
C GLY A 37 31.70 12.23 -9.26
N SER A 38 32.94 12.67 -9.54
CA SER A 38 33.64 13.67 -8.71
C SER A 38 33.39 15.09 -9.21
N TYR A 39 32.13 15.42 -9.51
CA TYR A 39 31.72 16.73 -9.98
C TYR A 39 30.48 17.23 -9.21
N ALA A 40 30.36 18.57 -9.05
CA ALA A 40 29.36 19.19 -8.19
C ALA A 40 27.93 18.70 -8.43
N LEU A 41 27.55 18.51 -9.71
CA LEU A 41 26.21 18.07 -10.06
C LEU A 41 25.88 16.65 -9.53
N ALA A 42 26.87 15.75 -9.36
CA ALA A 42 26.65 14.44 -8.78
C ALA A 42 26.34 14.56 -7.29
N TYR A 43 27.06 15.41 -6.57
CA TYR A 43 26.80 15.67 -5.14
C TYR A 43 25.42 16.29 -4.91
N ASP A 44 24.97 17.22 -5.79
CA ASP A 44 23.62 17.81 -5.70
C ASP A 44 22.52 16.73 -5.82
N VAL A 45 22.71 15.74 -6.69
CA VAL A 45 21.74 14.64 -6.85
C VAL A 45 21.82 13.66 -5.66
N GLU A 46 23.02 13.35 -5.17
CA GLU A 46 23.22 12.54 -3.97
C GLU A 46 22.55 13.17 -2.74
N ASP A 47 22.63 14.49 -2.58
CA ASP A 47 21.96 15.22 -1.51
C ASP A 47 20.43 15.11 -1.59
N ILE A 48 19.84 15.16 -2.79
CA ILE A 48 18.39 14.94 -2.96
C ILE A 48 18.02 13.52 -2.54
N ILE A 49 18.80 12.51 -2.91
CA ILE A 49 18.53 11.11 -2.55
C ILE A 49 18.63 10.92 -1.04
N TYR A 50 19.67 11.46 -0.43
CA TYR A 50 19.84 11.41 1.02
C TYR A 50 18.72 12.14 1.75
N THR A 51 18.33 13.33 1.28
CA THR A 51 17.18 14.07 1.80
C THR A 51 15.89 13.25 1.70
N THR A 52 15.68 12.52 0.59
CA THR A 52 14.51 11.66 0.42
C THR A 52 14.50 10.53 1.47
N ARG A 53 15.66 9.91 1.75
CA ARG A 53 15.79 8.92 2.84
C ARG A 53 15.50 9.53 4.20
N GLN A 54 16.03 10.72 4.48
CA GLN A 54 15.78 11.44 5.73
C GLN A 54 14.30 11.74 5.92
N ARG A 55 13.60 12.22 4.88
CA ARG A 55 12.16 12.48 4.92
C ARG A 55 11.35 11.21 5.20
N LEU A 56 11.66 10.11 4.50
CA LEU A 56 11.01 8.82 4.75
C LEU A 56 11.29 8.30 6.16
N ASN A 57 12.55 8.38 6.61
CA ASN A 57 12.93 7.98 7.96
C ASN A 57 12.19 8.81 9.02
N SER A 58 12.05 10.11 8.82
CA SER A 58 11.32 11.00 9.73
C SER A 58 9.82 10.74 9.70
N LEU A 59 9.24 10.55 8.50
CA LEU A 59 7.81 10.27 8.31
C LEU A 59 7.34 9.03 9.07
N PHE A 60 8.19 8.01 9.15
CA PHE A 60 7.87 6.72 9.77
C PHE A 60 8.56 6.50 11.13
N ASN A 61 9.23 7.52 11.69
CA ASN A 61 10.05 7.42 12.90
C ASN A 61 11.03 6.23 12.83
N GLY A 62 11.69 6.06 11.69
CA GLY A 62 12.70 5.01 11.48
C GLY A 62 13.96 5.23 12.31
N HIS A 63 14.81 4.21 12.39
CA HIS A 63 16.01 4.24 13.23
C HIS A 63 17.16 5.04 12.61
N ASP A 64 17.38 4.87 11.30
CA ASP A 64 18.50 5.46 10.58
C ASP A 64 18.14 5.63 9.08
N PRO A 65 18.40 6.80 8.47
CA PRO A 65 18.18 6.99 7.03
C PRO A 65 18.93 5.99 6.14
N SER A 66 20.07 5.44 6.56
CA SER A 66 20.81 4.41 5.82
C SER A 66 20.08 3.07 5.73
N HIS A 67 19.07 2.86 6.58
CA HIS A 67 18.19 1.69 6.59
C HIS A 67 16.84 1.92 5.87
N VAL A 68 16.76 2.99 5.10
CA VAL A 68 15.68 3.25 4.12
C VAL A 68 16.19 2.81 2.76
N PHE A 69 15.59 1.82 2.14
CA PHE A 69 16.00 1.25 0.86
C PHE A 69 14.98 1.54 -0.21
N PHE A 70 15.45 1.94 -1.40
CA PHE A 70 14.60 2.16 -2.56
C PHE A 70 14.41 0.88 -3.35
N THR A 71 13.19 0.65 -3.79
CA THR A 71 12.81 -0.46 -4.68
C THR A 71 11.90 0.09 -5.79
N GLN A 72 11.57 -0.75 -6.77
CA GLN A 72 10.64 -0.34 -7.83
C GLN A 72 9.20 -0.14 -7.34
N ASN A 73 8.80 -0.85 -6.29
CA ASN A 73 7.47 -0.82 -5.69
C ASN A 73 7.43 -1.71 -4.43
N VAL A 74 6.33 -1.64 -3.67
CA VAL A 74 6.14 -2.46 -2.46
C VAL A 74 6.21 -3.96 -2.72
N THR A 75 5.80 -4.44 -3.90
CA THR A 75 5.88 -5.86 -4.25
C THR A 75 7.33 -6.35 -4.28
N MET A 76 8.24 -5.53 -4.81
CA MET A 76 9.67 -5.83 -4.78
C MET A 76 10.19 -5.85 -3.35
N SER A 77 9.85 -4.84 -2.54
CA SER A 77 10.24 -4.79 -1.11
C SER A 77 9.80 -6.04 -0.36
N LEU A 78 8.52 -6.42 -0.50
CA LEU A 78 7.97 -7.63 0.14
C LEU A 78 8.65 -8.92 -0.36
N ASN A 79 8.96 -9.03 -1.65
CA ASN A 79 9.73 -10.18 -2.16
C ASN A 79 11.13 -10.22 -1.59
N MET A 80 11.82 -9.07 -1.46
CA MET A 80 13.16 -9.00 -0.86
C MET A 80 13.14 -9.44 0.60
N VAL A 81 12.16 -8.97 1.37
CA VAL A 81 12.01 -9.35 2.79
C VAL A 81 11.60 -10.83 2.92
N ILE A 82 10.54 -11.25 2.24
CA ILE A 82 9.99 -12.61 2.38
C ILE A 82 11.00 -13.67 1.91
N LYS A 83 11.61 -13.49 0.73
CA LYS A 83 12.56 -14.46 0.17
C LYS A 83 13.95 -14.38 0.78
N GLY A 84 14.31 -13.21 1.34
CA GLY A 84 15.60 -13.03 2.00
C GLY A 84 15.63 -13.50 3.46
N LEU A 85 14.46 -13.55 4.13
CA LEU A 85 14.37 -13.88 5.55
C LEU A 85 14.18 -15.37 5.81
N PHE A 86 13.20 -16.00 5.14
CA PHE A 86 12.73 -17.33 5.49
C PHE A 86 13.64 -18.44 4.99
N LYS A 87 13.74 -19.51 5.79
CA LYS A 87 14.53 -20.72 5.54
C LYS A 87 13.65 -21.96 5.64
N ALA A 88 14.08 -23.06 5.08
CA ALA A 88 13.39 -24.35 5.17
C ALA A 88 13.05 -24.70 6.63
N GLY A 89 11.81 -25.09 6.87
CA GLY A 89 11.27 -25.40 8.20
C GLY A 89 10.61 -24.21 8.90
N ASP A 90 10.73 -22.97 8.38
CA ASP A 90 10.11 -21.79 9.00
C ASP A 90 8.60 -21.78 8.83
N HIS A 91 7.93 -21.21 9.84
CA HIS A 91 6.50 -20.97 9.84
C HIS A 91 6.22 -19.46 9.97
N VAL A 92 5.21 -18.96 9.24
CA VAL A 92 4.83 -17.55 9.17
C VAL A 92 3.35 -17.37 9.46
N LEU A 93 2.98 -16.36 10.21
CA LEU A 93 1.58 -15.94 10.37
C LEU A 93 1.27 -14.77 9.46
N ILE A 94 0.12 -14.81 8.81
CA ILE A 94 -0.39 -13.76 7.94
C ILE A 94 -1.86 -13.47 8.25
N SER A 95 -2.38 -12.28 7.91
CA SER A 95 -3.82 -12.04 8.04
C SER A 95 -4.62 -12.68 6.89
N SER A 96 -5.92 -12.87 7.11
CA SER A 96 -6.84 -13.28 6.03
C SER A 96 -7.13 -12.17 5.01
N MET A 97 -6.57 -10.97 5.23
CA MET A 97 -6.80 -9.80 4.39
C MET A 97 -5.62 -9.46 3.46
N GLU A 98 -4.61 -10.34 3.36
CA GLU A 98 -3.38 -10.06 2.63
C GLU A 98 -3.58 -9.86 1.13
N HIS A 99 -2.81 -8.91 0.59
CA HIS A 99 -2.68 -8.68 -0.85
C HIS A 99 -1.81 -9.77 -1.52
N ASN A 100 -1.99 -9.98 -2.81
CA ASN A 100 -1.18 -10.92 -3.61
C ASN A 100 0.33 -10.63 -3.58
N ALA A 101 0.75 -9.42 -3.21
CA ALA A 101 2.16 -9.07 -3.04
C ALA A 101 2.82 -9.82 -1.87
N VAL A 102 2.03 -10.25 -0.87
CA VAL A 102 2.43 -11.12 0.24
C VAL A 102 2.14 -12.58 -0.11
N MET A 103 0.93 -12.87 -0.61
CA MET A 103 0.49 -14.25 -0.82
C MET A 103 1.31 -15.01 -1.85
N ARG A 104 1.61 -14.37 -3.00
CA ARG A 104 2.30 -15.07 -4.09
C ARG A 104 3.73 -15.46 -3.77
N PRO A 105 4.60 -14.59 -3.18
CA PRO A 105 5.92 -15.03 -2.76
C PRO A 105 5.87 -16.10 -1.67
N LEU A 106 4.96 -16.03 -0.67
CA LEU A 106 4.80 -17.09 0.32
C LEU A 106 4.35 -18.42 -0.30
N THR A 107 3.42 -18.39 -1.25
CA THR A 107 2.98 -19.60 -1.97
C THR A 107 4.12 -20.23 -2.76
N GLN A 108 5.04 -19.44 -3.33
CA GLN A 108 6.23 -19.98 -3.99
C GLN A 108 7.16 -20.71 -3.01
N LEU A 109 7.30 -20.19 -1.78
CA LEU A 109 8.17 -20.76 -0.75
C LEU A 109 7.62 -22.05 -0.11
N LEU A 110 6.35 -22.41 -0.34
CA LEU A 110 5.81 -23.71 0.10
C LEU A 110 6.60 -24.89 -0.47
N ASN A 111 7.19 -24.74 -1.66
CA ASN A 111 8.07 -25.75 -2.26
C ASN A 111 9.45 -25.84 -1.60
N GLU A 112 9.80 -24.89 -0.75
CA GLU A 112 11.07 -24.79 -0.02
C GLU A 112 10.90 -25.12 1.48
N ASP A 113 9.83 -25.86 1.83
CA ASP A 113 9.49 -26.27 3.21
C ASP A 113 9.22 -25.07 4.16
N ILE A 114 8.71 -23.98 3.63
CA ILE A 114 8.26 -22.83 4.42
C ILE A 114 6.74 -22.87 4.46
N THR A 115 6.15 -22.79 5.65
CA THR A 115 4.70 -22.90 5.85
C THR A 115 4.11 -21.61 6.41
N PHE A 116 2.80 -21.41 6.23
CA PHE A 116 2.10 -20.30 6.87
C PHE A 116 0.71 -20.70 7.36
N ASP A 117 0.28 -20.06 8.45
CA ASP A 117 -1.10 -20.06 8.91
C ASP A 117 -1.73 -18.68 8.79
N THR A 118 -3.06 -18.68 8.75
CA THR A 118 -3.83 -17.44 8.55
C THR A 118 -4.52 -17.03 9.84
N ILE A 119 -4.18 -15.84 10.33
CA ILE A 119 -4.88 -15.18 11.43
C ILE A 119 -6.24 -14.73 10.90
N PRO A 120 -7.35 -15.19 11.50
CA PRO A 120 -8.68 -14.83 11.03
C PRO A 120 -8.98 -13.34 11.25
N CYS A 121 -9.73 -12.76 10.30
CA CYS A 121 -10.37 -11.45 10.46
C CYS A 121 -11.89 -11.63 10.50
N ASP A 122 -12.59 -10.65 11.05
CA ASP A 122 -14.05 -10.63 11.03
C ASP A 122 -14.61 -10.17 9.68
N THR A 123 -15.93 -10.10 9.55
CA THR A 123 -16.62 -9.67 8.33
C THR A 123 -16.43 -8.19 8.00
N THR A 124 -15.84 -7.39 8.89
CA THR A 124 -15.42 -6.02 8.63
C THR A 124 -13.97 -5.93 8.15
N GLY A 125 -13.26 -7.05 8.12
CA GLY A 125 -11.85 -7.15 7.79
C GLY A 125 -10.90 -6.83 8.95
N SER A 126 -11.41 -6.71 10.19
CA SER A 126 -10.59 -6.47 11.38
C SER A 126 -9.99 -7.77 11.90
N ILE A 127 -8.70 -7.78 12.19
CA ILE A 127 -7.97 -8.96 12.67
C ILE A 127 -8.43 -9.35 14.09
N LYS A 128 -8.51 -10.65 14.36
CA LYS A 128 -8.80 -11.20 15.69
C LYS A 128 -7.50 -11.37 16.47
N LEU A 129 -7.16 -10.37 17.28
CA LEU A 129 -5.92 -10.37 18.08
C LEU A 129 -5.79 -11.59 19.00
N ASP A 130 -6.90 -12.00 19.61
CA ASP A 130 -7.00 -13.15 20.50
C ASP A 130 -6.69 -14.51 19.84
N ALA A 131 -6.75 -14.58 18.52
CA ALA A 131 -6.39 -15.77 17.77
C ALA A 131 -4.88 -15.93 17.54
N ILE A 132 -4.08 -14.84 17.63
CA ILE A 132 -2.68 -14.84 17.21
C ILE A 132 -1.86 -15.85 18.02
N GLU A 133 -1.89 -15.75 19.35
CA GLU A 133 -1.06 -16.58 20.22
C GLU A 133 -1.29 -18.08 20.02
N SER A 134 -2.56 -18.49 19.79
CA SER A 134 -2.92 -19.89 19.55
C SER A 134 -2.37 -20.47 18.24
N LEU A 135 -1.96 -19.62 17.31
CA LEU A 135 -1.39 -19.99 16.01
C LEU A 135 0.14 -20.00 16.02
N ILE A 136 0.78 -19.46 17.06
CA ILE A 136 2.23 -19.46 17.19
C ILE A 136 2.74 -20.86 17.45
N ARG A 137 3.68 -21.33 16.63
CA ARG A 137 4.35 -22.63 16.72
C ARG A 137 5.81 -22.44 17.14
N PRO A 138 6.51 -23.48 17.63
CA PRO A 138 7.93 -23.37 17.98
C PRO A 138 8.84 -22.90 16.83
N ASN A 139 8.43 -23.13 15.58
CA ASN A 139 9.14 -22.70 14.36
C ASN A 139 8.51 -21.46 13.70
N THR A 140 7.60 -20.76 14.36
CA THR A 140 7.08 -19.48 13.87
C THR A 140 8.18 -18.41 14.00
N VAL A 141 8.49 -17.74 12.90
CA VAL A 141 9.59 -16.75 12.85
C VAL A 141 9.11 -15.32 12.57
N ALA A 142 7.93 -15.15 11.98
CA ALA A 142 7.43 -13.83 11.63
C ALA A 142 5.89 -13.74 11.58
N ILE A 143 5.40 -12.51 11.71
CA ILE A 143 4.03 -12.10 11.36
C ILE A 143 4.12 -11.08 10.24
N ILE A 144 3.33 -11.26 9.16
CA ILE A 144 3.22 -10.31 8.04
C ILE A 144 1.79 -9.81 7.98
N ILE A 145 1.62 -8.49 7.99
CA ILE A 145 0.28 -7.85 8.01
C ILE A 145 0.22 -6.72 6.98
N ASN A 146 -0.83 -6.68 6.18
CA ASN A 146 -1.17 -5.45 5.48
C ASN A 146 -1.79 -4.46 6.48
N HIS A 147 -1.20 -3.28 6.62
CA HIS A 147 -1.65 -2.28 7.59
C HIS A 147 -3.08 -1.81 7.34
N ALA A 148 -3.50 -1.71 6.07
CA ALA A 148 -4.90 -1.48 5.73
C ALA A 148 -5.32 -2.25 4.47
N SER A 149 -6.54 -2.78 4.50
CA SER A 149 -7.11 -3.51 3.37
C SER A 149 -7.33 -2.60 2.16
N ASN A 150 -6.77 -2.98 1.02
CA ASN A 150 -7.05 -2.32 -0.26
C ASN A 150 -8.44 -2.65 -0.83
N VAL A 151 -9.20 -3.52 -0.18
CA VAL A 151 -10.59 -3.87 -0.55
C VAL A 151 -11.58 -3.02 0.23
N CYS A 152 -11.54 -3.03 1.56
CA CYS A 152 -12.54 -2.37 2.40
C CYS A 152 -12.00 -1.19 3.22
N GLY A 153 -10.71 -0.92 3.15
CA GLY A 153 -10.06 0.19 3.85
C GLY A 153 -9.80 -0.03 5.34
N THR A 154 -10.23 -1.16 5.92
CA THR A 154 -10.06 -1.46 7.35
C THR A 154 -8.59 -1.47 7.74
N ILE A 155 -8.23 -0.69 8.77
CA ILE A 155 -6.89 -0.56 9.34
C ILE A 155 -6.70 -1.62 10.42
N GLN A 156 -5.52 -2.27 10.42
CA GLN A 156 -5.14 -3.26 11.41
C GLN A 156 -4.40 -2.61 12.59
N PRO A 157 -4.54 -3.14 13.81
CA PRO A 157 -3.92 -2.62 15.03
C PRO A 157 -2.43 -3.05 15.10
N VAL A 158 -1.58 -2.44 14.26
CA VAL A 158 -0.16 -2.83 14.13
C VAL A 158 0.65 -2.64 15.41
N LYS A 159 0.27 -1.70 16.29
CA LYS A 159 0.93 -1.49 17.57
C LYS A 159 0.73 -2.70 18.51
N GLU A 160 -0.50 -3.17 18.63
CA GLU A 160 -0.85 -4.34 19.44
C GLU A 160 -0.21 -5.61 18.88
N ILE A 161 -0.20 -5.78 17.56
CA ILE A 161 0.45 -6.93 16.91
C ILE A 161 1.96 -6.87 17.13
N GLY A 162 2.58 -5.68 17.05
CA GLY A 162 4.01 -5.51 17.30
C GLY A 162 4.41 -5.88 18.73
N ILE A 163 3.56 -5.59 19.73
CA ILE A 163 3.78 -6.03 21.12
C ILE A 163 3.81 -7.55 21.20
N ILE A 164 2.83 -8.24 20.59
CA ILE A 164 2.79 -9.71 20.53
C ILE A 164 4.05 -10.25 19.84
N CYS A 165 4.46 -9.69 18.71
CA CYS A 165 5.68 -10.10 18.02
C CYS A 165 6.91 -9.98 18.93
N LYS A 166 7.03 -8.88 19.67
CA LYS A 166 8.13 -8.64 20.61
C LYS A 166 8.16 -9.66 21.74
N GLU A 167 7.01 -9.97 22.35
CA GLU A 167 6.87 -10.92 23.44
C GLU A 167 7.26 -12.35 23.02
N HIS A 168 6.98 -12.70 21.76
CA HIS A 168 7.28 -14.02 21.20
C HIS A 168 8.57 -14.09 20.38
N ASN A 169 9.37 -13.03 20.33
CA ASN A 169 10.60 -12.92 19.54
C ASN A 169 10.37 -13.21 18.04
N LEU A 170 9.25 -12.73 17.48
CA LEU A 170 8.90 -12.85 16.08
C LEU A 170 9.28 -11.58 15.33
N HIS A 171 9.71 -11.71 14.09
CA HIS A 171 9.84 -10.56 13.20
C HIS A 171 8.48 -10.01 12.79
N PHE A 172 8.35 -8.68 12.80
CA PHE A 172 7.13 -8.02 12.38
C PHE A 172 7.31 -7.26 11.06
N ILE A 173 6.60 -7.73 10.02
CA ILE A 173 6.67 -7.20 8.66
C ILE A 173 5.33 -6.55 8.31
N VAL A 174 5.35 -5.29 7.88
CA VAL A 174 4.14 -4.52 7.58
C VAL A 174 4.13 -4.07 6.12
N ASP A 175 3.08 -4.45 5.38
CA ASP A 175 2.74 -3.88 4.08
C ASP A 175 1.95 -2.59 4.29
N ALA A 176 2.61 -1.45 4.12
CA ALA A 176 2.04 -0.12 4.26
C ALA A 176 1.57 0.50 2.93
N ALA A 177 1.32 -0.31 1.90
CA ALA A 177 0.94 0.19 0.57
C ALA A 177 -0.31 1.09 0.57
N GLN A 178 -1.22 0.94 1.53
CA GLN A 178 -2.45 1.72 1.64
C GLN A 178 -2.43 2.79 2.74
N THR A 179 -1.34 2.85 3.51
CA THR A 179 -1.27 3.74 4.69
C THR A 179 -0.06 4.68 4.69
N ALA A 180 1.01 4.32 3.98
CA ALA A 180 2.18 5.18 3.84
C ALA A 180 1.80 6.53 3.20
N GLY A 181 2.06 7.63 3.94
CA GLY A 181 1.70 9.00 3.54
C GLY A 181 0.23 9.38 3.74
N ILE A 182 -0.61 8.45 4.24
CA ILE A 182 -2.03 8.69 4.54
C ILE A 182 -2.22 8.95 6.04
N MET A 183 -1.58 8.15 6.88
CA MET A 183 -1.72 8.23 8.33
C MET A 183 -0.37 8.00 9.01
N PRO A 184 -0.20 8.45 10.27
CA PRO A 184 1.02 8.19 11.02
C PRO A 184 1.29 6.70 11.18
N ILE A 185 2.54 6.32 10.92
CA ILE A 185 3.08 4.98 11.22
C ILE A 185 4.38 5.21 11.98
N ASP A 186 4.46 4.73 13.21
CA ASP A 186 5.65 4.80 14.02
C ASP A 186 6.31 3.41 14.09
N VAL A 187 7.42 3.25 13.38
CA VAL A 187 8.15 1.98 13.28
C VAL A 187 8.66 1.53 14.64
N LYS A 188 9.13 2.48 15.48
CA LYS A 188 9.68 2.16 16.80
C LYS A 188 8.60 1.81 17.79
N GLU A 189 7.55 2.62 17.88
CA GLU A 189 6.43 2.39 18.81
C GLU A 189 5.69 1.09 18.47
N SER A 190 5.51 0.81 17.18
CA SER A 190 4.83 -0.40 16.69
C SER A 190 5.74 -1.63 16.58
N GLN A 191 7.00 -1.55 17.00
CA GLN A 191 7.98 -2.66 16.96
C GLN A 191 8.07 -3.31 15.57
N ILE A 192 8.01 -2.50 14.50
CA ILE A 192 8.05 -2.99 13.12
C ILE A 192 9.51 -3.22 12.71
N ASP A 193 9.85 -4.44 12.29
CA ASP A 193 11.19 -4.79 11.81
C ASP A 193 11.38 -4.45 10.32
N ALA A 194 10.32 -4.61 9.53
CA ALA A 194 10.32 -4.24 8.12
C ALA A 194 9.02 -3.55 7.74
N LEU A 195 9.08 -2.28 7.36
CA LEU A 195 7.98 -1.51 6.80
C LEU A 195 8.16 -1.41 5.28
N CYS A 196 7.26 -2.00 4.49
CA CYS A 196 7.30 -1.96 3.03
C CYS A 196 6.27 -0.98 2.48
N PHE A 197 6.66 -0.12 1.52
CA PHE A 197 5.79 0.93 0.99
C PHE A 197 5.92 1.12 -0.52
N THR A 198 4.98 1.86 -1.12
CA THR A 198 5.01 2.27 -2.53
C THR A 198 4.86 3.78 -2.67
N GLY A 199 5.59 4.39 -3.60
CA GLY A 199 5.61 5.85 -3.75
C GLY A 199 4.39 6.43 -4.46
N HIS A 200 3.69 5.65 -5.29
CA HIS A 200 2.69 6.18 -6.21
C HIS A 200 1.25 6.28 -5.66
N LYS A 201 1.03 5.91 -4.39
CA LYS A 201 -0.26 6.02 -3.68
C LYS A 201 -0.23 7.19 -2.71
N GLY A 202 -0.43 6.98 -1.42
CA GLY A 202 -0.50 8.04 -0.42
C GLY A 202 0.76 8.90 -0.29
N LEU A 203 1.92 8.43 -0.72
CA LEU A 203 3.14 9.25 -0.79
C LEU A 203 3.16 10.24 -1.96
N LEU A 204 2.14 10.26 -2.83
CA LEU A 204 1.90 11.22 -3.91
C LEU A 204 3.01 11.31 -4.97
N GLY A 205 3.96 10.38 -4.94
CA GLY A 205 5.08 10.27 -5.88
C GLY A 205 4.72 9.55 -7.18
N PRO A 206 5.69 9.35 -8.08
CA PRO A 206 5.47 8.65 -9.35
C PRO A 206 5.35 7.13 -9.16
N GLN A 207 4.88 6.44 -10.20
CA GLN A 207 5.02 5.00 -10.34
C GLN A 207 6.50 4.65 -10.56
N GLY A 208 6.89 3.40 -10.29
CA GLY A 208 8.26 2.92 -10.50
C GLY A 208 9.22 3.18 -9.33
N ILE A 209 8.69 3.64 -8.19
CA ILE A 209 9.41 3.81 -6.93
C ILE A 209 8.58 3.30 -5.77
N GLY A 210 9.24 2.65 -4.83
CA GLY A 210 8.79 2.22 -3.53
C GLY A 210 10.00 2.05 -2.63
N GLY A 211 9.84 1.35 -1.53
CA GLY A 211 10.94 1.09 -0.62
C GLY A 211 10.58 0.26 0.58
N MET A 212 11.56 0.07 1.42
CA MET A 212 11.41 -0.55 2.74
C MET A 212 12.26 0.19 3.76
N ILE A 213 11.80 0.19 5.01
CA ILE A 213 12.56 0.62 6.17
C ILE A 213 12.78 -0.62 7.02
N LEU A 214 14.03 -0.90 7.35
CA LEU A 214 14.42 -2.06 8.12
C LEU A 214 15.03 -1.63 9.46
N THR A 215 14.82 -2.44 10.50
CA THR A 215 15.70 -2.39 11.68
C THR A 215 17.09 -2.89 11.30
N LYS A 216 18.08 -2.57 12.13
CA LYS A 216 19.46 -3.06 11.91
C LYS A 216 19.51 -4.59 11.95
N GLU A 217 18.79 -5.17 12.89
CA GLU A 217 18.69 -6.62 13.10
C GLU A 217 18.04 -7.29 11.88
N MET A 218 16.95 -6.75 11.37
CA MET A 218 16.30 -7.24 10.16
C MET A 218 17.23 -7.14 8.95
N ALA A 219 17.91 -6.00 8.76
CA ALA A 219 18.84 -5.82 7.64
C ALA A 219 20.01 -6.82 7.68
N GLN A 220 20.46 -7.22 8.88
CA GLN A 220 21.49 -8.25 9.05
C GLN A 220 20.97 -9.68 8.85
N ALA A 221 19.70 -9.93 9.13
CA ALA A 221 19.07 -11.24 8.97
C ALA A 221 18.75 -11.57 7.50
N LEU A 222 18.52 -10.54 6.67
CA LEU A 222 18.12 -10.71 5.28
C LEU A 222 19.31 -11.09 4.39
N THR A 223 19.08 -12.09 3.53
CA THR A 223 19.94 -12.34 2.37
C THR A 223 19.46 -11.47 1.20
N PRO A 224 20.33 -10.65 0.56
CA PRO A 224 19.94 -9.86 -0.60
C PRO A 224 19.39 -10.74 -1.73
N LEU A 225 18.19 -10.45 -2.20
CA LEU A 225 17.53 -11.17 -3.29
C LEU A 225 18.18 -10.88 -4.65
N ILE A 226 18.73 -9.68 -4.82
CA ILE A 226 19.33 -9.23 -6.07
C ILE A 226 20.79 -8.91 -5.78
N ALA A 227 21.69 -9.60 -6.48
CA ALA A 227 23.12 -9.34 -6.44
C ALA A 227 23.57 -8.58 -7.69
N GLY A 228 24.45 -7.59 -7.51
CA GLY A 228 24.97 -6.78 -8.62
C GLY A 228 25.89 -5.66 -8.16
N GLY A 229 26.32 -4.82 -9.09
CA GLY A 229 27.16 -3.68 -8.78
C GLY A 229 26.40 -2.59 -8.02
N THR A 230 27.01 -2.07 -6.96
CA THR A 230 26.43 -1.02 -6.10
C THR A 230 27.14 0.33 -6.24
N GLY A 231 28.27 0.35 -6.98
CA GLY A 231 29.12 1.53 -7.07
C GLY A 231 30.20 1.61 -5.99
N SER A 232 30.08 0.85 -4.90
CA SER A 232 31.05 0.72 -3.82
C SER A 232 31.73 -0.64 -3.85
N PHE A 233 32.92 -0.77 -3.19
CA PHE A 233 33.66 -2.03 -3.00
C PHE A 233 33.82 -2.88 -4.27
N SER A 234 34.05 -2.24 -5.42
CA SER A 234 34.09 -2.89 -6.75
C SER A 234 35.14 -3.96 -6.91
N HIS A 235 36.06 -4.12 -5.95
CA HIS A 235 37.10 -5.16 -5.92
C HIS A 235 36.59 -6.49 -5.31
N LEU A 236 35.40 -6.46 -4.67
CA LEU A 236 34.77 -7.66 -4.09
C LEU A 236 33.85 -8.32 -5.12
N GLU A 237 33.89 -9.66 -5.21
CA GLU A 237 32.93 -10.45 -5.98
C GLU A 237 31.65 -10.79 -5.19
N THR A 238 31.65 -10.55 -3.87
CA THR A 238 30.49 -10.70 -2.99
C THR A 238 29.75 -9.38 -2.82
N MET A 239 28.45 -9.45 -2.48
CA MET A 239 27.69 -8.24 -2.14
C MET A 239 28.30 -7.54 -0.92
N PRO A 240 28.37 -6.19 -0.92
CA PRO A 240 28.78 -5.44 0.24
C PRO A 240 27.78 -5.62 1.38
N THR A 241 28.24 -5.49 2.61
CA THR A 241 27.40 -5.59 3.83
C THR A 241 27.02 -4.24 4.41
N ASN A 242 27.58 -3.16 3.88
CA ASN A 242 27.23 -1.79 4.29
C ASN A 242 25.88 -1.37 3.73
N MET A 243 25.15 -0.58 4.50
CA MET A 243 23.85 -0.04 4.12
C MET A 243 24.03 1.37 3.51
N PRO A 244 23.28 1.70 2.48
CA PRO A 244 22.18 0.95 1.84
C PRO A 244 22.62 -0.05 0.75
N ASP A 245 23.86 -0.13 0.40
CA ASP A 245 24.40 -0.84 -0.78
C ASP A 245 24.04 -2.34 -0.81
N ALA A 246 23.92 -2.96 0.37
CA ALA A 246 23.55 -4.38 0.48
C ALA A 246 22.23 -4.73 -0.25
N PHE A 247 21.28 -3.78 -0.35
CA PHE A 247 19.96 -4.01 -0.93
C PHE A 247 19.66 -3.14 -2.16
N GLU A 248 20.60 -2.32 -2.62
CA GLU A 248 20.43 -1.41 -3.75
C GLU A 248 21.41 -1.70 -4.89
N SER A 249 21.30 -2.89 -5.47
CA SER A 249 22.10 -3.26 -6.63
C SER A 249 21.61 -2.60 -7.91
N GLY A 250 22.54 -2.13 -8.74
CA GLY A 250 22.28 -1.49 -10.02
C GLY A 250 22.08 0.02 -9.91
N THR A 251 21.86 0.67 -11.05
CA THR A 251 21.58 2.10 -11.09
C THR A 251 20.19 2.40 -10.54
N LEU A 252 20.13 3.26 -9.53
CA LEU A 252 18.87 3.68 -8.92
C LEU A 252 17.97 4.43 -9.92
N ASN A 253 16.67 4.35 -9.73
CA ASN A 253 15.69 5.11 -10.52
C ASN A 253 15.63 6.57 -10.02
N LEU A 254 16.69 7.33 -10.34
CA LEU A 254 16.87 8.71 -9.87
C LEU A 254 15.70 9.64 -10.20
N PRO A 255 15.14 9.63 -11.43
CA PRO A 255 13.98 10.47 -11.74
C PRO A 255 12.80 10.20 -10.80
N CYS A 256 12.54 8.93 -10.49
CA CYS A 256 11.41 8.56 -9.63
C CYS A 256 11.69 8.85 -8.15
N ILE A 257 12.94 8.75 -7.68
CA ILE A 257 13.32 9.16 -6.32
C ILE A 257 13.13 10.67 -6.15
N ILE A 258 13.56 11.47 -7.13
CA ILE A 258 13.35 12.91 -7.15
C ILE A 258 11.86 13.26 -7.14
N GLY A 259 11.07 12.56 -7.96
CA GLY A 259 9.61 12.73 -7.94
C GLY A 259 8.98 12.34 -6.60
N LEU A 260 9.46 11.29 -5.94
CA LEU A 260 9.03 10.90 -4.59
C LEU A 260 9.39 11.98 -3.56
N ASN A 261 10.59 12.55 -3.64
CA ASN A 261 11.00 13.67 -2.78
C ASN A 261 10.02 14.85 -2.84
N GLU A 262 9.53 15.17 -4.03
CA GLU A 262 8.52 16.21 -4.23
C GLU A 262 7.15 15.84 -3.61
N GLY A 263 6.75 14.58 -3.74
CA GLY A 263 5.55 14.06 -3.08
C GLY A 263 5.63 14.21 -1.56
N LEU A 264 6.76 13.83 -0.97
CA LEU A 264 7.03 13.96 0.47
C LEU A 264 7.05 15.43 0.90
N ALA A 265 7.72 16.32 0.16
CA ALA A 265 7.72 17.76 0.42
C ALA A 265 6.32 18.36 0.40
N PHE A 266 5.46 17.91 -0.52
CA PHE A 266 4.07 18.33 -0.57
C PHE A 266 3.28 17.88 0.66
N ILE A 267 3.45 16.61 1.10
CA ILE A 267 2.82 16.08 2.32
C ILE A 267 3.28 16.88 3.55
N GLU A 268 4.58 17.16 3.68
CA GLU A 268 5.12 18.00 4.76
C GLU A 268 4.50 19.40 4.75
N SER A 269 4.36 20.02 3.58
CA SER A 269 3.81 21.37 3.44
C SER A 269 2.32 21.48 3.73
N LYS A 270 1.55 20.44 3.40
CA LYS A 270 0.09 20.38 3.62
C LYS A 270 -0.28 19.86 5.01
N GLY A 271 0.60 19.07 5.61
CA GLY A 271 0.33 18.27 6.79
C GLY A 271 -0.40 16.99 6.44
N MET A 272 0.22 15.83 6.74
CA MET A 272 -0.38 14.50 6.49
C MET A 272 -1.75 14.37 7.14
N GLU A 273 -1.92 14.86 8.38
CA GLU A 273 -3.18 14.82 9.10
C GLU A 273 -4.28 15.61 8.38
N ASN A 274 -3.96 16.77 7.80
CA ASN A 274 -4.93 17.56 7.04
C ASN A 274 -5.40 16.82 5.78
N ILE A 275 -4.49 16.13 5.08
CA ILE A 275 -4.82 15.30 3.92
C ILE A 275 -5.74 14.15 4.36
N HIS A 276 -5.34 13.44 5.41
CA HIS A 276 -6.11 12.32 5.95
C HIS A 276 -7.52 12.73 6.39
N ASN A 277 -7.65 13.81 7.16
CA ASN A 277 -8.94 14.32 7.62
C ASN A 277 -9.86 14.74 6.45
N HIS A 278 -9.28 15.34 5.41
CA HIS A 278 -10.02 15.65 4.19
C HIS A 278 -10.55 14.40 3.50
N GLU A 279 -9.71 13.38 3.31
CA GLU A 279 -10.10 12.11 2.68
C GLU A 279 -11.16 11.36 3.51
N LEU A 280 -11.03 11.38 4.85
CA LEU A 280 -12.04 10.79 5.74
C LEU A 280 -13.37 11.56 5.72
N ALA A 281 -13.35 12.88 5.62
CA ALA A 281 -14.59 13.67 5.51
C ALA A 281 -15.36 13.33 4.23
N LEU A 282 -14.66 13.16 3.10
CA LEU A 282 -15.27 12.70 1.85
C LEU A 282 -15.82 11.27 1.97
N THR A 283 -15.08 10.40 2.63
CA THR A 283 -15.49 9.02 2.88
C THR A 283 -16.73 8.95 3.76
N GLU A 284 -16.79 9.75 4.81
CA GLU A 284 -17.96 9.83 5.69
C GLU A 284 -19.20 10.33 4.94
N ALA A 285 -19.05 11.38 4.15
CA ALA A 285 -20.13 11.91 3.31
C ALA A 285 -20.64 10.85 2.32
N PHE A 286 -19.73 10.08 1.71
CA PHE A 286 -20.09 9.01 0.80
C PHE A 286 -20.81 7.86 1.51
N LEU A 287 -20.30 7.38 2.64
CA LEU A 287 -20.94 6.34 3.45
C LEU A 287 -22.34 6.76 3.93
N LYS A 288 -22.49 8.00 4.39
CA LYS A 288 -23.80 8.55 4.78
C LYS A 288 -24.78 8.57 3.61
N GLY A 289 -24.31 8.95 2.42
CA GLY A 289 -25.13 9.01 1.22
C GLY A 289 -25.49 7.65 0.62
N LEU A 290 -24.69 6.60 0.85
CA LEU A 290 -24.96 5.23 0.41
C LEU A 290 -26.05 4.55 1.22
N ARG A 291 -26.10 4.77 2.55
CA ARG A 291 -27.03 4.06 3.47
C ARG A 291 -28.51 4.12 3.08
N PRO A 292 -29.06 5.26 2.61
CA PRO A 292 -30.46 5.32 2.21
C PRO A 292 -30.75 4.70 0.83
N ILE A 293 -29.74 4.26 0.09
CA ILE A 293 -29.93 3.65 -1.23
C ILE A 293 -30.17 2.15 -1.05
N ASP A 294 -31.44 1.75 -1.03
CA ASP A 294 -31.83 0.35 -0.89
C ASP A 294 -31.32 -0.52 -2.05
N GLY A 295 -30.64 -1.63 -1.72
CA GLY A 295 -29.97 -2.54 -2.66
C GLY A 295 -28.47 -2.29 -2.81
N ILE A 296 -27.87 -1.33 -2.07
CA ILE A 296 -26.41 -1.20 -1.96
C ILE A 296 -25.95 -1.82 -0.65
N ASN A 297 -24.95 -2.70 -0.76
CA ASN A 297 -24.28 -3.30 0.39
C ASN A 297 -22.87 -2.70 0.50
N ILE A 298 -22.59 -2.02 1.62
CA ILE A 298 -21.26 -1.48 1.94
C ILE A 298 -20.43 -2.61 2.54
N ILE A 299 -19.25 -2.87 1.98
CA ILE A 299 -18.37 -3.94 2.40
C ILE A 299 -17.35 -3.41 3.43
N GLY A 300 -17.21 -4.14 4.55
CA GLY A 300 -16.35 -3.74 5.66
C GLY A 300 -17.03 -2.79 6.65
N LYS A 301 -16.24 -1.93 7.31
CA LYS A 301 -16.75 -1.00 8.34
C LYS A 301 -17.73 0.00 7.76
N GLN A 302 -18.77 0.31 8.54
CA GLN A 302 -19.87 1.22 8.14
C GLN A 302 -19.61 2.69 8.50
N ASN A 303 -18.50 3.00 9.15
CA ASN A 303 -18.09 4.32 9.60
C ASN A 303 -16.64 4.59 9.22
N VAL A 304 -16.10 5.76 9.57
CA VAL A 304 -14.72 6.17 9.25
C VAL A 304 -13.69 5.78 10.33
N GLN A 305 -14.13 5.15 11.42
CA GLN A 305 -13.24 4.72 12.47
C GLN A 305 -12.36 3.55 11.99
N ASP A 306 -11.05 3.66 12.21
CA ASP A 306 -10.04 2.66 11.80
C ASP A 306 -10.21 2.22 10.35
N ARG A 307 -10.31 3.18 9.43
CA ARG A 307 -10.31 2.91 7.99
C ARG A 307 -9.61 4.01 7.20
N THR A 308 -9.14 3.65 6.01
CA THR A 308 -8.69 4.58 4.98
C THR A 308 -9.86 5.02 4.09
N ALA A 309 -9.61 5.94 3.16
CA ALA A 309 -10.62 6.47 2.24
C ALA A 309 -11.03 5.50 1.11
N VAL A 310 -11.06 4.19 1.42
CA VAL A 310 -11.45 3.13 0.49
C VAL A 310 -12.83 2.61 0.85
N VAL A 311 -13.78 2.61 -0.09
CA VAL A 311 -15.13 2.09 0.08
C VAL A 311 -15.46 1.13 -1.05
N SER A 312 -15.73 -0.12 -0.72
CA SER A 312 -16.23 -1.13 -1.66
C SER A 312 -17.72 -1.38 -1.44
N ILE A 313 -18.42 -1.57 -2.53
CA ILE A 313 -19.85 -1.89 -2.51
C ILE A 313 -20.18 -3.05 -3.44
N THR A 314 -21.29 -3.72 -3.15
CA THR A 314 -22.04 -4.53 -4.11
C THR A 314 -23.44 -3.96 -4.29
N ILE A 315 -24.08 -4.27 -5.41
CA ILE A 315 -25.46 -3.86 -5.70
C ILE A 315 -26.29 -5.12 -5.97
N ASP A 316 -27.40 -5.27 -5.28
CA ASP A 316 -28.28 -6.43 -5.40
C ASP A 316 -28.78 -6.57 -6.84
N GLY A 317 -28.57 -7.77 -7.42
CA GLY A 317 -28.98 -8.10 -8.78
C GLY A 317 -28.16 -7.44 -9.90
N ALA A 318 -27.06 -6.74 -9.58
CA ALA A 318 -26.18 -6.12 -10.56
C ALA A 318 -24.78 -6.77 -10.55
N ASP A 319 -24.25 -7.02 -11.72
CA ASP A 319 -22.84 -7.40 -11.91
C ASP A 319 -21.91 -6.20 -11.68
N ALA A 320 -20.87 -6.41 -10.90
CA ALA A 320 -19.93 -5.33 -10.53
C ALA A 320 -19.23 -4.69 -11.75
N ALA A 321 -18.89 -5.48 -12.78
CA ALA A 321 -18.26 -4.96 -13.99
C ALA A 321 -19.23 -4.08 -14.81
N SER A 322 -20.50 -4.47 -14.90
CA SER A 322 -21.54 -3.69 -15.56
C SER A 322 -21.77 -2.34 -14.85
N VAL A 323 -21.79 -2.34 -13.51
CA VAL A 323 -21.90 -1.11 -12.71
C VAL A 323 -20.70 -0.18 -12.94
N ALA A 324 -19.49 -0.71 -12.91
CA ALA A 324 -18.28 0.09 -13.15
C ALA A 324 -18.24 0.65 -14.59
N TYR A 325 -18.67 -0.13 -15.56
CA TYR A 325 -18.78 0.31 -16.96
C TYR A 325 -19.82 1.46 -17.10
N GLU A 326 -20.99 1.38 -16.47
CA GLU A 326 -22.00 2.44 -16.52
C GLU A 326 -21.53 3.71 -15.80
N LEU A 327 -20.82 3.57 -14.67
CA LEU A 327 -20.21 4.70 -13.95
C LEU A 327 -19.22 5.45 -14.86
N GLU A 328 -18.38 4.76 -15.60
CA GLU A 328 -17.40 5.36 -16.49
C GLU A 328 -18.03 5.91 -17.76
N SER A 329 -18.78 5.10 -18.50
CA SER A 329 -19.27 5.42 -19.84
C SER A 329 -20.39 6.49 -19.83
N THR A 330 -21.24 6.48 -18.80
CA THR A 330 -22.41 7.39 -18.70
C THR A 330 -22.17 8.58 -17.78
N TYR A 331 -21.46 8.34 -16.67
CA TYR A 331 -21.28 9.37 -15.62
C TYR A 331 -19.87 9.92 -15.54
N HIS A 332 -18.90 9.35 -16.34
CA HIS A 332 -17.49 9.73 -16.34
C HIS A 332 -16.80 9.61 -14.97
N ILE A 333 -17.20 8.58 -14.20
CA ILE A 333 -16.67 8.29 -12.87
C ILE A 333 -15.80 7.04 -12.96
N MET A 334 -14.50 7.22 -12.74
CA MET A 334 -13.50 6.16 -12.78
C MET A 334 -13.41 5.47 -11.44
N THR A 335 -13.73 4.19 -11.39
CA THR A 335 -13.67 3.32 -10.20
C THR A 335 -12.88 2.05 -10.53
N ARG A 336 -12.69 1.17 -9.55
CA ARG A 336 -12.08 -0.14 -9.79
C ARG A 336 -13.06 -1.25 -9.47
N VAL A 337 -13.00 -2.34 -10.26
CA VAL A 337 -13.90 -3.49 -10.10
C VAL A 337 -13.11 -4.80 -9.96
N GLY A 338 -13.69 -5.79 -9.30
CA GLY A 338 -13.22 -7.16 -9.19
C GLY A 338 -12.55 -7.48 -7.84
N LEU A 339 -11.56 -8.39 -7.85
CA LEU A 339 -10.94 -8.92 -6.62
C LEU A 339 -9.77 -8.08 -6.08
N HIS A 340 -9.44 -6.96 -6.69
CA HIS A 340 -8.42 -5.98 -6.24
C HIS A 340 -7.06 -6.61 -5.84
N CYS A 341 -6.68 -7.74 -6.46
CA CYS A 341 -5.49 -8.52 -6.10
C CYS A 341 -5.46 -9.04 -4.65
N ALA A 342 -6.62 -9.21 -4.02
CA ALA A 342 -6.75 -9.70 -2.65
C ALA A 342 -7.90 -10.73 -2.52
N PRO A 343 -7.82 -11.90 -3.21
CA PRO A 343 -8.93 -12.88 -3.24
C PRO A 343 -9.27 -13.41 -1.84
N ARG A 344 -8.30 -13.55 -0.94
CA ARG A 344 -8.54 -13.98 0.45
C ARG A 344 -9.35 -12.95 1.25
N ALA A 345 -9.10 -11.66 1.03
CA ALA A 345 -9.89 -10.60 1.63
C ALA A 345 -11.36 -10.69 1.18
N HIS A 346 -11.61 -10.97 -0.11
CA HIS A 346 -12.96 -11.19 -0.62
C HIS A 346 -13.63 -12.44 -0.04
N GLN A 347 -12.88 -13.52 0.22
CA GLN A 347 -13.40 -14.69 0.93
C GLN A 347 -13.81 -14.34 2.36
N THR A 348 -12.99 -13.58 3.09
CA THR A 348 -13.26 -13.11 4.45
C THR A 348 -14.48 -12.18 4.49
N LEU A 349 -14.61 -11.29 3.51
CA LEU A 349 -15.67 -10.28 3.42
C LEU A 349 -16.96 -10.81 2.76
N GLY A 350 -16.99 -12.06 2.29
CA GLY A 350 -18.17 -12.68 1.66
C GLY A 350 -18.50 -12.17 0.25
N THR A 351 -17.51 -11.67 -0.48
CA THR A 351 -17.66 -11.10 -1.83
C THR A 351 -16.85 -11.87 -2.91
N TYR A 352 -16.38 -13.06 -2.59
CA TYR A 352 -15.72 -13.96 -3.55
C TYR A 352 -16.77 -14.90 -4.17
N PRO A 353 -16.73 -15.20 -5.48
CA PRO A 353 -15.72 -14.79 -6.48
C PRO A 353 -16.05 -13.49 -7.23
N GLU A 354 -17.20 -12.88 -7.03
CA GLU A 354 -17.75 -11.77 -7.82
C GLU A 354 -16.92 -10.47 -7.67
N GLY A 355 -16.35 -10.25 -6.48
CA GLY A 355 -15.62 -9.01 -6.18
C GLY A 355 -16.55 -7.84 -5.84
N THR A 356 -16.07 -6.63 -5.99
CA THR A 356 -16.78 -5.40 -5.61
C THR A 356 -16.52 -4.28 -6.59
N VAL A 357 -17.35 -3.24 -6.56
CA VAL A 357 -17.00 -1.92 -7.11
C VAL A 357 -16.38 -1.11 -5.98
N ARG A 358 -15.13 -0.67 -6.17
CA ARG A 358 -14.34 0.05 -5.19
C ARG A 358 -14.20 1.52 -5.55
N PHE A 359 -14.52 2.39 -4.62
CA PHE A 359 -14.29 3.82 -4.65
C PHE A 359 -13.13 4.14 -3.70
N SER A 360 -12.27 5.07 -4.08
CA SER A 360 -11.22 5.56 -3.19
C SER A 360 -10.94 7.03 -3.45
N PHE A 361 -11.10 7.82 -2.39
CA PHE A 361 -10.90 9.26 -2.41
C PHE A 361 -9.42 9.59 -2.19
N GLY A 362 -8.96 10.69 -2.75
CA GLY A 362 -7.63 11.24 -2.57
C GLY A 362 -7.70 12.74 -2.30
N TYR A 363 -6.55 13.33 -2.00
CA TYR A 363 -6.42 14.74 -1.58
C TYR A 363 -7.04 15.76 -2.55
N ALA A 364 -7.17 15.43 -3.83
CA ALA A 364 -7.69 16.32 -4.87
C ALA A 364 -9.20 16.17 -5.10
N ASN A 365 -9.85 15.16 -4.51
CA ASN A 365 -11.29 14.99 -4.62
C ASN A 365 -12.06 16.02 -3.80
N THR A 366 -13.32 16.23 -4.15
CA THR A 366 -14.20 17.22 -3.55
C THR A 366 -15.54 16.62 -3.13
N HIS A 367 -16.30 17.30 -2.27
CA HIS A 367 -17.67 16.92 -1.94
C HIS A 367 -18.58 16.82 -3.18
N LYS A 368 -18.34 17.64 -4.21
CA LYS A 368 -19.07 17.55 -5.49
C LYS A 368 -18.81 16.22 -6.21
N ASP A 369 -17.61 15.65 -6.11
CA ASP A 369 -17.31 14.33 -6.69
C ASP A 369 -18.10 13.25 -5.95
N VAL A 370 -18.22 13.36 -4.62
CA VAL A 370 -19.03 12.46 -3.77
C VAL A 370 -20.51 12.56 -4.17
N GLU A 371 -21.07 13.75 -4.28
CA GLU A 371 -22.48 13.98 -4.68
C GLU A 371 -22.76 13.39 -6.07
N SER A 372 -21.82 13.58 -7.00
CA SER A 372 -21.93 13.04 -8.36
C SER A 372 -21.94 11.51 -8.36
N ALA A 373 -21.07 10.87 -7.56
CA ALA A 373 -21.00 9.42 -7.43
C ALA A 373 -22.29 8.85 -6.80
N LEU A 374 -22.80 9.48 -5.75
CA LEU A 374 -24.06 9.09 -5.10
C LEU A 374 -25.27 9.23 -6.06
N SER A 375 -25.33 10.32 -6.81
CA SER A 375 -26.37 10.53 -7.82
C SER A 375 -26.35 9.48 -8.92
N ALA A 376 -25.16 9.11 -9.41
CA ALA A 376 -24.98 8.07 -10.40
C ALA A 376 -25.45 6.70 -9.85
N LEU A 377 -24.96 6.33 -8.66
CA LEU A 377 -25.34 5.05 -8.02
C LEU A 377 -26.86 4.95 -7.77
N HIS A 378 -27.51 6.01 -7.34
CA HIS A 378 -28.96 6.03 -7.17
C HIS A 378 -29.71 5.71 -8.47
N LYS A 379 -29.26 6.27 -9.60
CA LYS A 379 -29.85 6.00 -10.92
C LYS A 379 -29.59 4.57 -11.38
N ILE A 380 -28.36 4.06 -11.21
CA ILE A 380 -27.98 2.70 -11.58
C ILE A 380 -28.85 1.69 -10.82
N VAL A 381 -28.99 1.82 -9.50
CA VAL A 381 -29.80 0.94 -8.67
C VAL A 381 -31.27 0.96 -9.11
N LYS A 382 -31.81 2.16 -9.40
CA LYS A 382 -33.20 2.30 -9.90
C LYS A 382 -33.41 1.57 -11.23
N ASN A 383 -32.44 1.66 -12.15
CA ASN A 383 -32.51 0.99 -13.46
C ASN A 383 -32.42 -0.54 -13.29
N THR A 384 -31.53 -1.05 -12.45
CA THR A 384 -31.38 -2.49 -12.17
C THR A 384 -32.69 -3.07 -11.65
N LYS A 385 -33.37 -2.42 -10.70
CA LYS A 385 -34.65 -2.87 -10.17
C LYS A 385 -35.76 -2.89 -11.24
N SER A 386 -35.79 -1.92 -12.17
CA SER A 386 -36.78 -1.87 -13.24
C SER A 386 -36.65 -3.00 -14.25
N VAL A 387 -35.43 -3.41 -14.58
CA VAL A 387 -35.13 -4.53 -15.49
C VAL A 387 -35.52 -5.87 -14.85
N SER A 388 -35.28 -6.07 -13.57
CA SER A 388 -35.67 -7.29 -12.84
C SER A 388 -37.18 -7.50 -12.81
N TYR A 389 -37.98 -6.43 -12.69
CA TYR A 389 -39.46 -6.51 -12.74
C TYR A 389 -40.00 -6.84 -14.12
N THR A 390 -39.30 -6.50 -15.21
CA THR A 390 -39.75 -6.78 -16.59
C THR A 390 -39.50 -8.22 -17.01
N HIS A 391 -38.56 -8.92 -16.40
CA HIS A 391 -38.30 -10.35 -16.67
C HIS A 391 -39.18 -11.32 -15.86
N LEU A 392 -39.95 -10.83 -14.89
CA LEU A 392 -40.88 -11.63 -14.07
C LEU A 392 -42.35 -11.55 -14.58
N ARG A 393 -42.60 -10.93 -15.70
CA ARG A 393 -43.85 -10.94 -16.45
C ARG A 393 -43.68 -11.69 -17.77
#